data_5ce4d28a80ef151794744112270d954a
#
_entry.id   5ce4d28a80ef151794744112270d954a
#
_cell.length_a   1.000
_cell.length_b   1.000
_cell.length_c   1.000
_cell.angle_alpha   90.00
_cell.angle_beta   90.00
_cell.angle_gamma   90.00
#
_symmetry.space_group_name_H-M   'P 1'
#
loop_
_entity.id
_entity.type
_entity.pdbx_description
1 polymer ?
#
loop_
_entity_poly.entity_id
_entity_poly.type
_entity_poly.pdbx_seq_one_letter_code
_entity_poly.pdbx_strand_id
1 'polypeptide(L)'
;MANSKRKCGGCGSYFRPEREFPGPVAWCSFECAMRISGKRKEAAQKRLQQEARKEHKQAKERVKTRSEWLKEAQAAVNAYVRERDKNNPCISCGKPDDGSHQRHASHFRSTKACSVLRFHLHNIHASCAQCNNQLSGNLLEYRRRLSAIKGPQYVEWLENQNEPRRYEISYLARLKSVFKRKLTRLKALHNKRLGI
;
A
#
# COMPACT_ATOMS: atom_id res chain seq x y z
N MET A 1 48.12 -34.11 -5.86
CA MET A 1 47.03 -33.93 -6.86
C MET A 1 46.81 -32.44 -7.08
N ALA A 2 46.77 -31.95 -8.32
CA ALA A 2 46.59 -30.52 -8.59
C ALA A 2 45.15 -30.13 -8.24
N ASN A 3 45.00 -29.14 -7.35
CA ASN A 3 43.66 -28.62 -6.98
C ASN A 3 42.91 -28.14 -8.21
N SER A 4 41.61 -28.46 -8.31
CA SER A 4 40.74 -28.02 -9.41
C SER A 4 40.63 -26.50 -9.46
N LYS A 5 40.44 -25.91 -10.64
CA LYS A 5 40.19 -24.47 -10.80
C LYS A 5 38.93 -24.07 -10.03
N ARG A 6 39.00 -23.01 -9.24
CA ARG A 6 37.89 -22.43 -8.48
C ARG A 6 37.66 -20.97 -8.85
N LYS A 7 36.39 -20.51 -8.76
CA LYS A 7 36.06 -19.12 -8.97
C LYS A 7 36.28 -18.32 -7.70
N CYS A 8 37.04 -17.23 -7.78
CA CYS A 8 37.27 -16.33 -6.65
C CYS A 8 35.98 -15.59 -6.27
N GLY A 9 35.56 -15.68 -5.00
CA GLY A 9 34.40 -14.97 -4.48
C GLY A 9 34.56 -13.45 -4.39
N GLY A 10 35.83 -12.97 -4.44
CA GLY A 10 36.15 -11.53 -4.37
C GLY A 10 36.14 -10.82 -5.72
N CYS A 11 36.84 -11.36 -6.71
CA CYS A 11 37.00 -10.75 -8.05
C CYS A 11 36.26 -11.49 -9.17
N GLY A 12 35.81 -12.71 -8.94
CA GLY A 12 35.13 -13.53 -9.94
C GLY A 12 36.04 -14.29 -10.90
N SER A 13 37.33 -14.05 -10.89
CA SER A 13 38.32 -14.72 -11.74
C SER A 13 38.54 -16.17 -11.33
N TYR A 14 38.86 -17.05 -12.29
CA TYR A 14 39.23 -18.43 -12.01
C TYR A 14 40.71 -18.51 -11.65
N PHE A 15 41.03 -19.27 -10.58
CA PHE A 15 42.41 -19.52 -10.14
C PHE A 15 42.60 -20.97 -9.68
N ARG A 16 43.82 -21.44 -9.59
CA ARG A 16 44.18 -22.73 -8.97
C ARG A 16 44.64 -22.44 -7.54
N PRO A 17 43.91 -22.90 -6.51
CA PRO A 17 44.32 -22.65 -5.13
C PRO A 17 45.53 -23.50 -4.76
N GLU A 18 46.52 -22.89 -4.10
CA GLU A 18 47.68 -23.59 -3.53
C GLU A 18 47.34 -24.35 -2.24
N ARG A 19 46.20 -24.02 -1.64
CA ARG A 19 45.66 -24.62 -0.42
C ARG A 19 44.22 -25.03 -0.58
N GLU A 20 43.74 -25.94 0.28
CA GLU A 20 42.35 -26.32 0.35
C GLU A 20 41.51 -25.25 1.04
N PHE A 21 40.31 -25.01 0.49
CA PHE A 21 39.29 -24.15 1.10
C PHE A 21 38.16 -25.04 1.62
N PRO A 22 37.89 -25.02 2.96
CA PRO A 22 36.91 -25.91 3.59
C PRO A 22 35.45 -25.62 3.22
N GLY A 23 35.19 -24.61 2.39
CA GLY A 23 33.82 -24.19 2.01
C GLY A 23 33.69 -23.82 0.54
N PRO A 24 32.48 -23.44 0.12
CA PRO A 24 32.17 -23.13 -1.27
C PRO A 24 32.83 -21.84 -1.78
N VAL A 25 33.31 -20.98 -0.87
CA VAL A 25 33.90 -19.68 -1.22
C VAL A 25 35.40 -19.74 -1.11
N ALA A 26 36.11 -19.50 -2.22
CA ALA A 26 37.57 -19.41 -2.31
C ALA A 26 37.98 -17.98 -2.73
N TRP A 27 39.25 -17.63 -2.44
CA TRP A 27 39.78 -16.32 -2.83
C TRP A 27 41.20 -16.49 -3.40
N CYS A 28 41.55 -15.68 -4.41
CA CYS A 28 42.85 -15.74 -5.08
C CYS A 28 43.91 -14.88 -4.39
N SER A 29 43.52 -13.88 -3.57
CA SER A 29 44.46 -13.00 -2.86
C SER A 29 43.89 -12.58 -1.51
N PHE A 30 44.72 -12.05 -0.62
CA PHE A 30 44.33 -11.48 0.66
C PHE A 30 43.30 -10.34 0.50
N GLU A 31 43.49 -9.49 -0.50
CA GLU A 31 42.55 -8.41 -0.81
C GLU A 31 41.17 -8.94 -1.16
N CYS A 32 41.11 -10.03 -1.93
CA CYS A 32 39.84 -10.70 -2.23
C CYS A 32 39.19 -11.31 -0.99
N ALA A 33 39.99 -11.88 -0.07
CA ALA A 33 39.47 -12.35 1.21
C ALA A 33 38.87 -11.22 2.05
N MET A 34 39.56 -10.10 2.15
CA MET A 34 39.06 -8.90 2.86
C MET A 34 37.76 -8.34 2.25
N ARG A 35 37.69 -8.30 0.91
CA ARG A 35 36.48 -7.88 0.20
C ARG A 35 35.27 -8.79 0.50
N ILE A 36 35.51 -10.10 0.54
CA ILE A 36 34.44 -11.08 0.91
C ILE A 36 34.01 -10.87 2.36
N SER A 37 34.99 -10.71 3.27
CA SER A 37 34.72 -10.45 4.70
C SER A 37 33.91 -9.16 4.89
N GLY A 38 34.30 -8.07 4.20
CA GLY A 38 33.56 -6.80 4.21
C GLY A 38 32.11 -6.96 3.78
N LYS A 39 31.89 -7.60 2.62
CA LYS A 39 30.52 -7.87 2.13
C LYS A 39 29.67 -8.71 3.10
N ARG A 40 30.28 -9.69 3.77
CA ARG A 40 29.60 -10.51 4.79
C ARG A 40 29.23 -9.69 6.01
N LYS A 41 30.11 -8.82 6.51
CA LYS A 41 29.85 -7.90 7.62
C LYS A 41 28.71 -6.95 7.29
N GLU A 42 28.74 -6.32 6.10
CA GLU A 42 27.65 -5.44 5.64
C GLU A 42 26.31 -6.17 5.53
N ALA A 43 26.31 -7.38 4.97
CA ALA A 43 25.11 -8.19 4.85
C ALA A 43 24.54 -8.58 6.23
N ALA A 44 25.42 -8.97 7.18
CA ALA A 44 25.03 -9.27 8.54
C ALA A 44 24.44 -8.03 9.24
N GLN A 45 25.07 -6.87 9.10
CA GLN A 45 24.59 -5.61 9.66
C GLN A 45 23.22 -5.21 9.08
N LYS A 46 23.03 -5.35 7.76
CA LYS A 46 21.73 -5.11 7.11
C LYS A 46 20.64 -6.05 7.64
N ARG A 47 20.95 -7.32 7.88
CA ARG A 47 20.00 -8.28 8.47
C ARG A 47 19.59 -7.86 9.87
N LEU A 48 20.55 -7.55 10.75
CA LEU A 48 20.26 -7.07 12.11
C LEU A 48 19.41 -5.80 12.11
N GLN A 49 19.72 -4.85 11.23
CA GLN A 49 18.88 -3.64 11.09
C GLN A 49 17.46 -3.95 10.62
N GLN A 50 17.30 -4.89 9.69
CA GLN A 50 15.97 -5.29 9.23
C GLN A 50 15.17 -6.00 10.32
N GLU A 51 15.82 -6.84 11.11
CA GLU A 51 15.18 -7.52 12.27
C GLU A 51 14.75 -6.52 13.32
N ALA A 52 15.62 -5.60 13.74
CA ALA A 52 15.30 -4.53 14.68
C ALA A 52 14.14 -3.65 14.18
N ARG A 53 14.12 -3.31 12.88
CA ARG A 53 12.98 -2.57 12.28
C ARG A 53 11.67 -3.37 12.33
N LYS A 54 11.73 -4.68 12.11
CA LYS A 54 10.55 -5.55 12.19
C LYS A 54 10.02 -5.63 13.62
N GLU A 55 10.91 -5.85 14.58
CA GLU A 55 10.56 -5.90 16.01
C GLU A 55 9.95 -4.57 16.49
N HIS A 56 10.58 -3.45 16.18
CA HIS A 56 10.05 -2.13 16.51
C HIS A 56 8.66 -1.89 15.90
N LYS A 57 8.46 -2.30 14.64
CA LYS A 57 7.17 -2.21 13.98
C LYS A 57 6.11 -3.08 14.66
N GLN A 58 6.46 -4.32 15.03
CA GLN A 58 5.55 -5.22 15.74
C GLN A 58 5.19 -4.68 17.13
N ALA A 59 6.19 -4.17 17.88
CA ALA A 59 5.96 -3.54 19.16
C ALA A 59 5.00 -2.35 19.04
N LYS A 60 5.23 -1.48 18.05
CA LYS A 60 4.34 -0.35 17.76
C LYS A 60 2.91 -0.79 17.39
N GLU A 61 2.77 -1.89 16.63
CA GLU A 61 1.44 -2.42 16.25
C GLU A 61 0.69 -3.02 17.45
N ARG A 62 1.39 -3.62 18.42
CA ARG A 62 0.77 -4.18 19.64
C ARG A 62 0.13 -3.13 20.56
N VAL A 63 0.69 -1.90 20.59
CA VAL A 63 0.17 -0.83 21.47
C VAL A 63 -0.84 0.08 20.78
N LYS A 64 -1.14 -0.12 19.49
CA LYS A 64 -2.11 0.68 18.76
C LYS A 64 -3.52 0.50 19.29
N THR A 65 -4.17 1.63 19.49
CA THR A 65 -5.60 1.70 19.82
C THR A 65 -6.47 1.30 18.62
N ARG A 66 -7.71 0.90 18.90
CA ARG A 66 -8.70 0.65 17.84
C ARG A 66 -8.93 1.88 16.94
N SER A 67 -8.88 3.09 17.51
CA SER A 67 -9.04 4.34 16.75
C SER A 67 -7.92 4.54 15.73
N GLU A 68 -6.68 4.24 16.09
CA GLU A 68 -5.53 4.31 15.18
C GLU A 68 -5.65 3.27 14.05
N TRP A 69 -6.04 2.05 14.39
CA TRP A 69 -6.31 1.02 13.37
C TRP A 69 -7.43 1.43 12.40
N LEU A 70 -8.50 2.05 12.94
CA LEU A 70 -9.61 2.57 12.13
C LEU A 70 -9.15 3.65 11.15
N LYS A 71 -8.33 4.61 11.61
CA LYS A 71 -7.73 5.67 10.78
C LYS A 71 -6.84 5.08 9.68
N GLU A 72 -5.98 4.12 10.03
CA GLU A 72 -5.07 3.50 9.07
C GLU A 72 -5.81 2.65 8.01
N ALA A 73 -6.84 1.91 8.42
CA ALA A 73 -7.69 1.16 7.50
C ALA A 73 -8.43 2.10 6.55
N GLN A 74 -8.98 3.21 7.08
CA GLN A 74 -9.65 4.23 6.27
C GLN A 74 -8.68 4.86 5.26
N ALA A 75 -7.47 5.19 5.68
CA ALA A 75 -6.45 5.75 4.79
C ALA A 75 -6.11 4.79 3.63
N ALA A 76 -6.02 3.48 3.90
CA ALA A 76 -5.75 2.46 2.88
C ALA A 76 -6.92 2.32 1.88
N VAL A 77 -8.16 2.33 2.36
CA VAL A 77 -9.37 2.31 1.52
C VAL A 77 -9.45 3.57 0.68
N ASN A 78 -9.26 4.75 1.29
CA ASN A 78 -9.30 6.03 0.59
C ASN A 78 -8.23 6.14 -0.51
N ALA A 79 -7.01 5.63 -0.26
CA ALA A 79 -5.95 5.59 -1.26
C ALA A 79 -6.32 4.70 -2.45
N TYR A 80 -6.92 3.54 -2.19
CA TYR A 80 -7.43 2.66 -3.24
C TYR A 80 -8.55 3.32 -4.06
N VAL A 81 -9.50 3.99 -3.41
CA VAL A 81 -10.62 4.67 -4.10
C VAL A 81 -10.10 5.80 -4.99
N ARG A 82 -9.15 6.61 -4.50
CA ARG A 82 -8.53 7.66 -5.33
C ARG A 82 -7.84 7.10 -6.57
N GLU A 83 -7.16 5.98 -6.45
CA GLU A 83 -6.52 5.33 -7.59
C GLU A 83 -7.55 4.67 -8.53
N ARG A 84 -8.60 4.06 -7.98
CA ARG A 84 -9.70 3.46 -8.76
C ARG A 84 -10.39 4.49 -9.65
N ASP A 85 -10.64 5.67 -9.08
CA ASP A 85 -11.45 6.71 -9.71
C ASP A 85 -10.60 7.85 -10.29
N LYS A 86 -9.28 7.67 -10.46
CA LYS A 86 -8.38 8.76 -10.87
C LYS A 86 -8.74 9.38 -12.22
N ASN A 87 -9.33 8.59 -13.13
CA ASN A 87 -9.75 9.06 -14.43
C ASN A 87 -11.24 9.48 -14.48
N ASN A 88 -11.97 9.32 -13.35
CA ASN A 88 -13.36 9.70 -13.26
C ASN A 88 -13.49 11.17 -12.88
N PRO A 89 -14.51 11.88 -13.36
CA PRO A 89 -14.82 13.23 -12.88
C PRO A 89 -15.20 13.21 -11.39
N CYS A 90 -15.23 14.39 -10.77
CA CYS A 90 -15.73 14.54 -9.40
C CYS A 90 -17.14 13.99 -9.29
N ILE A 91 -17.38 13.09 -8.33
CA ILE A 91 -18.70 12.45 -8.18
C ILE A 91 -19.79 13.46 -7.88
N SER A 92 -19.48 14.58 -7.20
CA SER A 92 -20.48 15.58 -6.85
C SER A 92 -20.68 16.61 -7.95
N CYS A 93 -19.67 17.37 -8.36
CA CYS A 93 -19.83 18.47 -9.32
C CYS A 93 -19.56 18.09 -10.79
N GLY A 94 -19.03 16.91 -11.06
CA GLY A 94 -18.71 16.47 -12.42
C GLY A 94 -17.47 17.07 -13.07
N LYS A 95 -16.74 17.94 -12.39
CA LYS A 95 -15.50 18.49 -12.93
C LYS A 95 -14.47 17.36 -13.17
N PRO A 96 -13.82 17.34 -14.35
CA PRO A 96 -12.73 16.40 -14.63
C PRO A 96 -11.57 16.63 -13.66
N ASP A 97 -10.69 15.65 -13.57
CA ASP A 97 -9.41 15.79 -12.85
C ASP A 97 -8.39 16.40 -13.80
N ASP A 98 -8.05 17.65 -13.58
CA ASP A 98 -7.04 18.40 -14.35
C ASP A 98 -5.65 18.34 -13.68
N GLY A 99 -5.52 17.58 -12.58
CA GLY A 99 -4.29 17.48 -11.79
C GLY A 99 -3.96 18.72 -10.95
N SER A 100 -4.75 19.80 -11.06
CA SER A 100 -4.50 21.05 -10.30
C SER A 100 -4.87 20.95 -8.82
N HIS A 101 -5.71 19.97 -8.46
CA HIS A 101 -6.24 19.81 -7.11
C HIS A 101 -6.14 18.39 -6.60
N GLN A 102 -5.88 18.27 -5.30
CA GLN A 102 -5.89 16.97 -4.66
C GLN A 102 -7.28 16.33 -4.71
N ARG A 103 -7.33 15.07 -5.14
CA ARG A 103 -8.55 14.26 -5.11
C ARG A 103 -8.77 13.65 -3.74
N HIS A 104 -10.00 13.67 -3.27
CA HIS A 104 -10.43 13.09 -2.01
C HIS A 104 -11.31 11.86 -2.24
N ALA A 105 -11.30 10.92 -1.29
CA ALA A 105 -12.27 9.84 -1.23
C ALA A 105 -13.44 10.30 -0.35
N SER A 106 -14.54 10.69 -0.98
CA SER A 106 -15.74 11.22 -0.34
C SER A 106 -16.75 10.12 -0.08
N HIS A 107 -17.38 10.13 1.09
CA HIS A 107 -18.43 9.20 1.45
C HIS A 107 -19.80 9.84 1.15
N PHE A 108 -20.68 9.11 0.45
CA PHE A 108 -22.06 9.52 0.26
C PHE A 108 -22.79 9.57 1.61
N ARG A 109 -22.81 8.46 2.35
CA ARG A 109 -23.23 8.42 3.76
C ARG A 109 -21.99 8.58 4.63
N SER A 110 -21.94 9.64 5.42
CA SER A 110 -20.76 9.94 6.24
C SER A 110 -20.44 8.80 7.22
N THR A 111 -19.17 8.64 7.56
CA THR A 111 -18.73 7.60 8.50
C THR A 111 -19.29 7.77 9.91
N LYS A 112 -19.77 8.99 10.25
CA LYS A 112 -20.44 9.31 11.50
C LYS A 112 -21.92 8.94 11.44
N ALA A 113 -22.57 9.21 10.34
CA ALA A 113 -23.99 8.92 10.15
C ALA A 113 -24.27 7.42 9.95
N CYS A 114 -23.37 6.70 9.26
CA CYS A 114 -23.57 5.29 8.93
C CYS A 114 -22.25 4.52 9.04
N SER A 115 -22.02 3.89 10.19
CA SER A 115 -20.76 3.17 10.43
C SER A 115 -20.62 1.89 9.60
N VAL A 116 -21.72 1.20 9.27
CA VAL A 116 -21.71 -0.03 8.47
C VAL A 116 -21.17 0.23 7.04
N LEU A 117 -21.43 1.41 6.49
CA LEU A 117 -20.96 1.80 5.15
C LEU A 117 -19.57 2.43 5.12
N ARG A 118 -18.88 2.56 6.28
CA ARG A 118 -17.58 3.22 6.38
C ARG A 118 -16.55 2.72 5.36
N PHE A 119 -16.51 1.43 5.11
CA PHE A 119 -15.55 0.80 4.18
C PHE A 119 -16.22 0.22 2.93
N HIS A 120 -17.49 0.53 2.74
CA HIS A 120 -18.24 0.02 1.61
C HIS A 120 -17.86 0.82 0.34
N LEU A 121 -17.29 0.13 -0.65
CA LEU A 121 -16.71 0.79 -1.84
C LEU A 121 -17.73 1.55 -2.67
N HIS A 122 -18.97 1.16 -2.62
CA HIS A 122 -20.07 1.85 -3.31
C HIS A 122 -20.56 3.10 -2.59
N ASN A 123 -20.15 3.28 -1.33
CA ASN A 123 -20.40 4.49 -0.56
C ASN A 123 -19.29 5.53 -0.72
N ILE A 124 -18.19 5.17 -1.38
CA ILE A 124 -16.97 6.01 -1.41
C ILE A 124 -16.53 6.22 -2.85
N HIS A 125 -16.46 7.48 -3.30
CA HIS A 125 -16.05 7.86 -4.64
C HIS A 125 -15.09 9.04 -4.62
N ALA A 126 -14.33 9.23 -5.71
CA ALA A 126 -13.44 10.37 -5.82
C ALA A 126 -14.20 11.67 -6.03
N SER A 127 -13.81 12.71 -5.29
CA SER A 127 -14.33 14.07 -5.40
C SER A 127 -13.20 15.09 -5.39
N CYS A 128 -13.47 16.30 -5.88
CA CYS A 128 -12.54 17.43 -5.76
C CYS A 128 -12.52 17.96 -4.31
N ALA A 129 -11.43 18.68 -3.96
CA ALA A 129 -11.26 19.27 -2.64
C ALA A 129 -12.38 20.24 -2.27
N GLN A 130 -12.85 21.05 -3.22
CA GLN A 130 -13.96 21.98 -3.01
C GLN A 130 -15.24 21.27 -2.56
N CYS A 131 -15.69 20.25 -3.31
CA CYS A 131 -16.87 19.49 -2.94
C CYS A 131 -16.73 18.78 -1.60
N ASN A 132 -15.56 18.11 -1.37
CA ASN A 132 -15.38 17.32 -0.16
C ASN A 132 -15.23 18.17 1.11
N ASN A 133 -14.42 19.25 1.05
CA ASN A 133 -14.05 20.01 2.23
C ASN A 133 -14.93 21.24 2.47
N GLN A 134 -15.15 22.04 1.40
CA GLN A 134 -15.87 23.31 1.54
C GLN A 134 -17.38 23.14 1.51
N LEU A 135 -17.87 22.20 0.70
CA LEU A 135 -19.29 21.93 0.51
C LEU A 135 -19.78 20.68 1.27
N SER A 136 -19.03 20.23 2.27
CA SER A 136 -19.40 19.08 3.11
C SER A 136 -19.82 17.82 2.32
N GLY A 137 -19.14 17.57 1.19
CA GLY A 137 -19.45 16.48 0.27
C GLY A 137 -20.36 16.88 -0.89
N ASN A 138 -21.00 18.06 -0.86
CA ASN A 138 -22.00 18.52 -1.84
C ASN A 138 -23.03 17.42 -2.11
N LEU A 139 -23.73 16.98 -1.05
CA LEU A 139 -24.50 15.74 -1.01
C LEU A 139 -25.67 15.72 -2.00
N LEU A 140 -26.30 16.86 -2.28
CA LEU A 140 -27.43 16.93 -3.23
C LEU A 140 -26.96 16.54 -4.64
N GLU A 141 -25.88 17.16 -5.10
CA GLU A 141 -25.29 16.86 -6.40
C GLU A 141 -24.66 15.47 -6.44
N TYR A 142 -24.06 15.03 -5.32
CA TYR A 142 -23.55 13.67 -5.19
C TYR A 142 -24.68 12.65 -5.39
N ARG A 143 -25.83 12.84 -4.68
CA ARG A 143 -27.01 11.98 -4.81
C ARG A 143 -27.50 11.92 -6.25
N ARG A 144 -27.67 13.09 -6.88
CA ARG A 144 -28.14 13.21 -8.26
C ARG A 144 -27.25 12.44 -9.24
N ARG A 145 -25.94 12.65 -9.17
CA ARG A 145 -24.98 12.02 -10.07
C ARG A 145 -24.80 10.53 -9.76
N LEU A 146 -24.80 10.14 -8.49
CA LEU A 146 -24.72 8.72 -8.11
C LEU A 146 -25.96 7.96 -8.59
N SER A 147 -27.15 8.55 -8.50
CA SER A 147 -28.38 7.99 -9.06
C SER A 147 -28.32 7.85 -10.57
N ALA A 148 -27.76 8.83 -11.27
CA ALA A 148 -27.58 8.75 -12.72
C ALA A 148 -26.60 7.64 -13.14
N ILE A 149 -25.54 7.39 -12.35
CA ILE A 149 -24.50 6.40 -12.67
C ILE A 149 -24.89 4.98 -12.22
N LYS A 150 -25.57 4.83 -11.09
CA LYS A 150 -25.84 3.53 -10.44
C LYS A 150 -27.33 3.15 -10.39
N GLY A 151 -28.19 4.07 -10.73
CA GLY A 151 -29.63 3.92 -10.59
C GLY A 151 -30.15 4.41 -9.23
N PRO A 152 -31.43 4.89 -9.19
CA PRO A 152 -32.03 5.43 -7.98
C PRO A 152 -32.20 4.40 -6.86
N GLN A 153 -32.57 3.16 -7.19
CA GLN A 153 -32.75 2.06 -6.22
C GLN A 153 -31.44 1.76 -5.44
N TYR A 154 -30.29 1.93 -6.09
CA TYR A 154 -29.01 1.74 -5.46
C TYR A 154 -28.72 2.83 -4.41
N VAL A 155 -29.05 4.09 -4.73
CA VAL A 155 -28.88 5.20 -3.79
C VAL A 155 -29.86 5.05 -2.62
N GLU A 156 -31.08 4.67 -2.88
CA GLU A 156 -32.09 4.36 -1.88
C GLU A 156 -31.65 3.24 -0.93
N TRP A 157 -31.04 2.18 -1.47
CA TRP A 157 -30.44 1.14 -0.65
C TRP A 157 -29.35 1.69 0.29
N LEU A 158 -28.44 2.57 -0.20
CA LEU A 158 -27.43 3.21 0.64
C LEU A 158 -28.05 4.10 1.73
N GLU A 159 -29.11 4.83 1.39
CA GLU A 159 -29.83 5.72 2.31
C GLU A 159 -30.52 4.96 3.44
N ASN A 160 -31.01 3.77 3.16
CA ASN A 160 -31.69 2.90 4.12
C ASN A 160 -30.74 2.12 5.06
N GLN A 161 -29.42 2.16 4.83
CA GLN A 161 -28.46 1.53 5.73
C GLN A 161 -28.24 2.36 6.98
N ASN A 162 -28.74 1.90 8.12
CA ASN A 162 -28.64 2.64 9.39
C ASN A 162 -28.04 1.82 10.54
N GLU A 163 -27.66 0.57 10.29
CA GLU A 163 -27.12 -0.30 11.35
C GLU A 163 -25.76 0.21 11.84
N PRO A 164 -25.57 0.33 13.15
CA PRO A 164 -24.28 0.64 13.74
C PRO A 164 -23.34 -0.56 13.62
N ARG A 165 -22.10 -0.32 13.24
CA ARG A 165 -21.09 -1.36 13.18
C ARG A 165 -19.83 -0.98 13.96
N ARG A 166 -19.45 -1.84 14.89
CA ARG A 166 -18.16 -1.79 15.57
C ARG A 166 -17.19 -2.71 14.85
N TYR A 167 -16.03 -2.19 14.47
CA TYR A 167 -15.00 -2.95 13.77
C TYR A 167 -13.93 -3.43 14.75
N GLU A 168 -13.64 -4.72 14.74
CA GLU A 168 -12.59 -5.33 15.52
C GLU A 168 -11.20 -5.03 14.95
N ILE A 169 -10.16 -4.98 15.80
CA ILE A 169 -8.79 -4.67 15.39
C ILE A 169 -8.29 -5.67 14.34
N SER A 170 -8.57 -6.95 14.50
CA SER A 170 -8.20 -7.99 13.54
C SER A 170 -8.79 -7.75 12.15
N TYR A 171 -10.06 -7.35 12.09
CA TYR A 171 -10.73 -6.98 10.85
C TYR A 171 -10.06 -5.75 10.21
N LEU A 172 -9.78 -4.71 10.99
CA LEU A 172 -9.15 -3.47 10.51
C LEU A 172 -7.73 -3.71 9.97
N ALA A 173 -6.95 -4.54 10.67
CA ALA A 173 -5.61 -4.93 10.23
C ALA A 173 -5.65 -5.70 8.90
N ARG A 174 -6.57 -6.66 8.78
CA ARG A 174 -6.81 -7.41 7.53
C ARG A 174 -7.26 -6.49 6.40
N LEU A 175 -8.22 -5.61 6.66
CA LEU A 175 -8.75 -4.65 5.68
C LEU A 175 -7.63 -3.75 5.13
N LYS A 176 -6.84 -3.13 6.01
CA LYS A 176 -5.65 -2.33 5.66
C LYS A 176 -4.70 -3.11 4.74
N SER A 177 -4.38 -4.35 5.08
CA SER A 177 -3.49 -5.21 4.28
C SER A 177 -4.08 -5.51 2.91
N VAL A 178 -5.35 -5.88 2.83
CA VAL A 178 -6.07 -6.17 1.59
C VAL A 178 -6.07 -4.96 0.66
N PHE A 179 -6.42 -3.77 1.17
CA PHE A 179 -6.49 -2.56 0.34
C PHE A 179 -5.12 -2.05 -0.09
N LYS A 180 -4.07 -2.22 0.70
CA LYS A 180 -2.70 -1.96 0.25
C LYS A 180 -2.32 -2.85 -0.94
N ARG A 181 -2.60 -4.14 -0.88
CA ARG A 181 -2.33 -5.07 -2.00
C ARG A 181 -3.16 -4.74 -3.24
N LYS A 182 -4.46 -4.42 -3.07
CA LYS A 182 -5.34 -3.98 -4.17
C LYS A 182 -4.80 -2.72 -4.83
N LEU A 183 -4.36 -1.74 -4.05
CA LEU A 183 -3.77 -0.49 -4.55
C LEU A 183 -2.50 -0.77 -5.37
N THR A 184 -1.58 -1.60 -4.87
CA THR A 184 -0.36 -1.97 -5.59
C THR A 184 -0.67 -2.62 -6.93
N ARG A 185 -1.62 -3.58 -6.95
CA ARG A 185 -2.05 -4.23 -8.20
C ARG A 185 -2.69 -3.25 -9.17
N LEU A 186 -3.53 -2.36 -8.68
CA LEU A 186 -4.21 -1.37 -9.52
C LEU A 186 -3.22 -0.40 -10.15
N LYS A 187 -2.25 0.09 -9.39
CA LYS A 187 -1.16 0.94 -9.91
C LYS A 187 -0.33 0.23 -10.97
N ALA A 188 0.02 -1.03 -10.75
CA ALA A 188 0.75 -1.83 -11.75
C ALA A 188 -0.04 -1.99 -13.05
N LEU A 189 -1.36 -2.20 -12.96
CA LEU A 189 -2.24 -2.27 -14.14
C LEU A 189 -2.33 -0.92 -14.88
N HIS A 190 -2.40 0.19 -14.15
CA HIS A 190 -2.40 1.53 -14.76
C HIS A 190 -1.07 1.82 -15.46
N ASN A 191 0.06 1.54 -14.83
CA ASN A 191 1.38 1.73 -15.43
C ASN A 191 1.54 0.88 -16.71
N LYS A 192 1.14 -0.38 -16.67
CA LYS A 192 1.17 -1.26 -17.85
C LYS A 192 0.33 -0.72 -19.01
N ARG A 193 -0.82 -0.08 -18.73
CA ARG A 193 -1.68 0.54 -19.78
C ARG A 193 -1.06 1.79 -20.37
N LEU A 194 -0.21 2.48 -19.61
CA LEU A 194 0.49 3.70 -20.04
C LEU A 194 1.86 3.40 -20.68
N GLY A 195 2.27 2.13 -20.73
CA GLY A 195 3.56 1.73 -21.30
C GLY A 195 4.77 2.07 -20.40
N ILE A 196 4.54 2.28 -19.10
CA ILE A 196 5.56 2.61 -18.09
C ILE A 196 5.82 1.40 -17.19
#